data_b272bb16df831f5cdc5ad1c36a1db3a8
#
_entry.id   b272bb16df831f5cdc5ad1c36a1db3a8
#
_cell.length_a   1.000
_cell.length_b   1.000
_cell.length_c   1.000
_cell.angle_alpha   90.00
_cell.angle_beta   90.00
_cell.angle_gamma   90.00
#
_symmetry.space_group_name_H-M   'P 1'
#
loop_
_entity.id
_entity.type
_entity.pdbx_description
1 polymer ?
#
loop_
_entity_poly.entity_id
_entity_poly.type
_entity_poly.pdbx_seq_one_letter_code
_entity_poly.pdbx_strand_id
1 'polypeptide(L)'
;MKKRWLWLVMMLLMIVPIVAVVIGNIERAGFKPKVDARAVVLMDLNTGRILLSKNGDIPLPPASMSKLMTELVILDDIKTGKRSWDDEVIISDLAADVRGVKISLKSGEILTVRELFQSITVYSANDAAVALAEHFAGSEEAFVRKMNAKAKEIGLSSATRFVNASGVERDTANDQVWTTDEETVMTAEDTAKLAAHLIRSHPDILSTSSKTQTKISGRNLYLSNTNWMLPSLGGPYSYEGTDGLKAGYTVNAGYCFTGTAEKQGSRLVAVVMGTESKEARFEETRKLFDYGFAKTLTWKERLDDWFQYSGISATITRDKRPV
;
A
#
# COMPACT_ATOMS: atom_id res chain seq x y z
N MET A 1 -20.21 48.33 -25.49
CA MET A 1 -19.25 47.40 -26.14
C MET A 1 -18.21 46.81 -25.14
N LYS A 2 -17.57 47.59 -24.28
CA LYS A 2 -16.50 47.12 -23.34
C LYS A 2 -16.96 46.05 -22.32
N LYS A 3 -18.19 46.09 -21.78
CA LYS A 3 -18.69 45.09 -20.83
C LYS A 3 -18.92 43.71 -21.47
N ARG A 4 -19.40 43.62 -22.71
CA ARG A 4 -19.58 42.34 -23.40
C ARG A 4 -18.25 41.66 -23.74
N TRP A 5 -17.23 42.43 -24.03
CA TRP A 5 -15.89 41.92 -24.32
C TRP A 5 -15.23 41.35 -23.03
N LEU A 6 -15.44 42.01 -21.90
CA LEU A 6 -14.97 41.53 -20.60
C LEU A 6 -15.59 40.19 -20.20
N TRP A 7 -16.90 40.01 -20.45
CA TRP A 7 -17.59 38.75 -20.21
C TRP A 7 -17.08 37.61 -21.11
N LEU A 8 -16.79 37.89 -22.38
CA LEU A 8 -16.22 36.90 -23.29
C LEU A 8 -14.80 36.47 -22.88
N VAL A 9 -13.96 37.43 -22.45
CA VAL A 9 -12.62 37.11 -21.92
C VAL A 9 -12.69 36.30 -20.65
N MET A 10 -13.57 36.63 -19.74
CA MET A 10 -13.77 35.82 -18.49
C MET A 10 -14.30 34.41 -18.81
N MET A 11 -15.23 34.26 -19.77
CA MET A 11 -15.68 32.94 -20.23
C MET A 11 -14.55 32.13 -20.85
N LEU A 12 -13.71 32.75 -21.69
CA LEU A 12 -12.55 32.09 -22.31
C LEU A 12 -11.53 31.66 -21.26
N LEU A 13 -11.24 32.49 -20.25
CA LEU A 13 -10.33 32.19 -19.15
C LEU A 13 -10.84 31.02 -18.28
N MET A 14 -12.16 30.80 -18.22
CA MET A 14 -12.74 29.65 -17.51
C MET A 14 -12.83 28.39 -18.40
N ILE A 15 -13.12 28.53 -19.68
CA ILE A 15 -13.31 27.38 -20.59
C ILE A 15 -11.96 26.77 -21.00
N VAL A 16 -10.93 27.56 -21.26
CA VAL A 16 -9.62 27.07 -21.74
C VAL A 16 -8.99 26.09 -20.76
N PRO A 17 -8.90 26.32 -19.43
CA PRO A 17 -8.36 25.34 -18.49
C PRO A 17 -9.24 24.09 -18.41
N ILE A 18 -10.57 24.22 -18.49
CA ILE A 18 -11.49 23.08 -18.49
C ILE A 18 -11.24 22.19 -19.72
N VAL A 19 -11.14 22.80 -20.89
CA VAL A 19 -10.87 22.07 -22.15
C VAL A 19 -9.49 21.43 -22.12
N ALA A 20 -8.46 22.12 -21.60
CA ALA A 20 -7.11 21.58 -21.46
C ALA A 20 -7.06 20.38 -20.51
N VAL A 21 -7.78 20.44 -19.38
CA VAL A 21 -7.92 19.30 -18.43
C VAL A 21 -8.66 18.14 -19.07
N VAL A 22 -9.75 18.40 -19.80
CA VAL A 22 -10.53 17.36 -20.47
C VAL A 22 -9.71 16.68 -21.57
N ILE A 23 -9.02 17.45 -22.42
CA ILE A 23 -8.18 16.92 -23.51
C ILE A 23 -7.00 16.14 -22.92
N GLY A 24 -6.28 16.70 -21.95
CA GLY A 24 -5.15 16.03 -21.30
C GLY A 24 -5.55 14.72 -20.61
N ASN A 25 -6.77 14.62 -20.08
CA ASN A 25 -7.28 13.38 -19.48
C ASN A 25 -7.77 12.36 -20.53
N ILE A 26 -8.30 12.80 -21.66
CA ILE A 26 -8.65 11.93 -22.80
C ILE A 26 -7.38 11.28 -23.37
N GLU A 27 -6.31 12.06 -23.55
CA GLU A 27 -5.03 11.55 -24.02
C GLU A 27 -4.42 10.55 -23.02
N ARG A 28 -4.44 10.84 -21.72
CA ARG A 28 -3.95 9.92 -20.67
C ARG A 28 -4.76 8.63 -20.58
N ALA A 29 -6.06 8.66 -20.78
CA ALA A 29 -6.91 7.46 -20.79
C ALA A 29 -6.67 6.56 -22.02
N GLY A 30 -6.16 7.10 -23.12
CA GLY A 30 -5.87 6.37 -24.37
C GLY A 30 -4.53 5.64 -24.37
N PHE A 31 -3.51 6.20 -23.73
CA PHE A 31 -2.15 5.65 -23.73
C PHE A 31 -1.85 4.88 -22.45
N LYS A 32 -1.48 3.59 -22.59
CA LYS A 32 -0.91 2.84 -21.47
C LYS A 32 0.40 3.49 -21.03
N PRO A 33 0.59 3.78 -19.73
CA PRO A 33 1.83 4.37 -19.27
C PRO A 33 3.01 3.41 -19.48
N LYS A 34 4.15 3.96 -19.87
CA LYS A 34 5.41 3.24 -19.82
C LYS A 34 5.86 3.19 -18.36
N VAL A 35 5.90 1.99 -17.79
CA VAL A 35 6.26 1.75 -16.39
C VAL A 35 7.60 1.04 -16.34
N ASP A 36 8.54 1.60 -15.57
CA ASP A 36 9.89 1.06 -15.39
C ASP A 36 9.98 0.27 -14.06
N ALA A 37 9.53 -0.99 -14.14
CA ALA A 37 9.54 -1.96 -13.07
C ALA A 37 9.57 -3.37 -13.67
N ARG A 38 10.01 -4.36 -12.88
CA ARG A 38 10.03 -5.77 -13.31
C ARG A 38 8.64 -6.32 -13.55
N ALA A 39 7.71 -6.05 -12.63
CA ALA A 39 6.30 -6.40 -12.78
C ALA A 39 5.40 -5.31 -12.19
N VAL A 40 4.23 -5.10 -12.80
CA VAL A 40 3.21 -4.18 -12.28
C VAL A 40 1.81 -4.72 -12.53
N VAL A 41 0.90 -4.40 -11.60
CA VAL A 41 -0.54 -4.60 -11.76
C VAL A 41 -1.26 -3.36 -11.25
N LEU A 42 -2.26 -2.92 -12.01
CA LEU A 42 -3.25 -1.94 -11.56
C LEU A 42 -4.62 -2.59 -11.60
N MET A 43 -5.30 -2.60 -10.45
CA MET A 43 -6.63 -3.18 -10.28
C MET A 43 -7.63 -2.12 -9.82
N ASP A 44 -8.81 -2.12 -10.42
CA ASP A 44 -9.99 -1.46 -9.89
C ASP A 44 -10.58 -2.32 -8.77
N LEU A 45 -10.51 -1.83 -7.54
CA LEU A 45 -10.98 -2.59 -6.38
C LEU A 45 -12.50 -2.79 -6.39
N ASN A 46 -13.27 -1.84 -6.89
CA ASN A 46 -14.72 -1.89 -6.88
C ASN A 46 -15.23 -3.05 -7.76
N THR A 47 -14.60 -3.25 -8.92
CA THR A 47 -14.98 -4.29 -9.89
C THR A 47 -14.12 -5.55 -9.82
N GLY A 48 -12.94 -5.49 -9.22
CA GLY A 48 -11.93 -6.55 -9.23
C GLY A 48 -11.19 -6.68 -10.57
N ARG A 49 -11.44 -5.77 -11.53
CA ARG A 49 -10.86 -5.85 -12.87
C ARG A 49 -9.42 -5.32 -12.90
N ILE A 50 -8.52 -6.07 -13.55
CA ILE A 50 -7.17 -5.61 -13.85
C ILE A 50 -7.24 -4.61 -15.03
N LEU A 51 -6.82 -3.38 -14.79
CA LEU A 51 -6.80 -2.28 -15.77
C LEU A 51 -5.49 -2.27 -16.57
N LEU A 52 -4.40 -2.70 -15.94
CA LEU A 52 -3.08 -2.83 -16.54
C LEU A 52 -2.30 -3.94 -15.85
N SER A 53 -1.64 -4.78 -16.64
CA SER A 53 -0.68 -5.79 -16.17
C SER A 53 0.54 -5.78 -17.10
N LYS A 54 1.73 -5.85 -16.50
CA LYS A 54 3.02 -6.10 -17.13
C LYS A 54 3.73 -7.14 -16.28
N ASN A 55 4.00 -8.33 -16.85
CA ASN A 55 4.64 -9.43 -16.12
C ASN A 55 3.93 -9.78 -14.80
N GLY A 56 2.60 -9.60 -14.75
CA GLY A 56 1.81 -9.68 -13.53
C GLY A 56 1.73 -11.07 -12.92
N ASP A 57 1.94 -12.09 -13.71
CA ASP A 57 1.93 -13.53 -13.38
C ASP A 57 3.31 -14.10 -13.02
N ILE A 58 4.40 -13.34 -13.21
CA ILE A 58 5.76 -13.80 -12.91
C ILE A 58 5.99 -13.75 -11.40
N PRO A 59 6.40 -14.87 -10.75
CA PRO A 59 6.77 -14.87 -9.35
C PRO A 59 8.07 -14.12 -9.12
N LEU A 60 8.04 -13.14 -8.22
CA LEU A 60 9.16 -12.30 -7.83
C LEU A 60 9.22 -12.19 -6.31
N PRO A 61 10.41 -11.95 -5.74
CA PRO A 61 10.53 -11.60 -4.33
C PRO A 61 9.73 -10.32 -4.03
N PRO A 62 8.76 -10.36 -3.10
CA PRO A 62 7.94 -9.20 -2.77
C PRO A 62 8.58 -8.31 -1.70
N ALA A 63 9.66 -8.76 -1.08
CA ALA A 63 10.20 -8.16 0.13
C ALA A 63 9.09 -8.00 1.19
N SER A 64 9.09 -6.91 1.95
CA SER A 64 8.11 -6.63 3.00
C SER A 64 6.66 -6.46 2.52
N MET A 65 6.36 -6.51 1.21
CA MET A 65 4.96 -6.58 0.76
C MET A 65 4.28 -7.89 1.19
N SER A 66 5.05 -8.96 1.45
CA SER A 66 4.53 -10.22 2.02
C SER A 66 3.83 -10.03 3.36
N LYS A 67 4.17 -8.97 4.13
CA LYS A 67 3.53 -8.64 5.41
C LYS A 67 2.03 -8.33 5.28
N LEU A 68 1.53 -8.04 4.07
CA LEU A 68 0.08 -7.96 3.83
C LEU A 68 -0.62 -9.28 4.17
N MET A 69 0.02 -10.44 3.94
CA MET A 69 -0.52 -11.74 4.36
C MET A 69 -0.40 -11.94 5.88
N THR A 70 0.69 -11.50 6.48
CA THR A 70 0.87 -11.50 7.94
C THR A 70 -0.22 -10.67 8.61
N GLU A 71 -0.47 -9.47 8.11
CA GLU A 71 -1.53 -8.58 8.59
C GLU A 71 -2.93 -9.22 8.43
N LEU A 72 -3.21 -9.85 7.29
CA LEU A 72 -4.49 -10.52 7.04
C LEU A 72 -4.76 -11.66 8.03
N VAL A 73 -3.78 -12.53 8.25
CA VAL A 73 -3.91 -13.68 9.20
C VAL A 73 -4.14 -13.18 10.62
N ILE A 74 -3.42 -12.13 11.04
CA ILE A 74 -3.59 -11.50 12.35
C ILE A 74 -4.99 -10.91 12.49
N LEU A 75 -5.43 -10.13 11.50
CA LEU A 75 -6.75 -9.47 11.52
C LEU A 75 -7.90 -10.49 11.52
N ASP A 76 -7.76 -11.61 10.82
CA ASP A 76 -8.75 -12.69 10.84
C ASP A 76 -8.88 -13.32 12.24
N ASP A 77 -7.76 -13.58 12.91
CA ASP A 77 -7.78 -14.15 14.27
C ASP A 77 -8.31 -13.15 15.31
N ILE A 78 -8.02 -11.84 15.16
CA ILE A 78 -8.61 -10.77 15.99
C ILE A 78 -10.13 -10.69 15.75
N LYS A 79 -10.56 -10.65 14.47
CA LYS A 79 -11.99 -10.54 14.10
C LYS A 79 -12.82 -11.70 14.63
N THR A 80 -12.22 -12.90 14.70
CA THR A 80 -12.90 -14.09 15.23
C THR A 80 -12.82 -14.23 16.76
N GLY A 81 -12.17 -13.29 17.44
CA GLY A 81 -12.03 -13.28 18.90
C GLY A 81 -11.04 -14.32 19.46
N LYS A 82 -10.22 -14.95 18.61
CA LYS A 82 -9.17 -15.88 19.05
C LYS A 82 -8.02 -15.17 19.75
N ARG A 83 -7.81 -13.91 19.41
CA ARG A 83 -6.81 -13.01 19.97
C ARG A 83 -7.39 -11.62 20.15
N SER A 84 -6.76 -10.79 21.00
CA SER A 84 -7.15 -9.42 21.27
C SER A 84 -6.04 -8.43 20.90
N TRP A 85 -6.41 -7.21 20.59
CA TRP A 85 -5.46 -6.12 20.41
C TRP A 85 -4.63 -5.82 21.65
N ASP A 86 -5.16 -6.12 22.81
CA ASP A 86 -4.57 -5.81 24.10
C ASP A 86 -3.84 -7.03 24.73
N ASP A 87 -3.76 -8.17 23.99
CA ASP A 87 -2.95 -9.32 24.40
C ASP A 87 -1.48 -8.88 24.52
N GLU A 88 -0.83 -9.34 25.59
CA GLU A 88 0.59 -9.13 25.81
C GLU A 88 1.41 -10.18 25.03
N VAL A 89 2.41 -9.70 24.31
CA VAL A 89 3.35 -10.51 23.53
C VAL A 89 4.71 -10.43 24.18
N ILE A 90 5.22 -11.57 24.66
CA ILE A 90 6.59 -11.69 25.17
C ILE A 90 7.51 -11.91 23.98
N ILE A 91 8.50 -11.05 23.83
CA ILE A 91 9.45 -11.10 22.72
C ILE A 91 10.44 -12.24 22.92
N SER A 92 10.55 -13.13 21.96
CA SER A 92 11.51 -14.25 21.94
C SER A 92 12.91 -13.79 21.53
N ASP A 93 13.90 -14.64 21.77
CA ASP A 93 15.26 -14.46 21.24
C ASP A 93 15.26 -14.42 19.71
N LEU A 94 14.45 -15.26 19.05
CA LEU A 94 14.33 -15.30 17.60
C LEU A 94 13.82 -13.96 17.03
N ALA A 95 12.75 -13.42 17.62
CA ALA A 95 12.20 -12.13 17.20
C ALA A 95 13.19 -10.98 17.43
N ALA A 96 13.89 -10.98 18.56
CA ALA A 96 14.88 -9.94 18.90
C ALA A 96 16.11 -9.94 17.97
N ASP A 97 16.53 -11.12 17.47
CA ASP A 97 17.72 -11.27 16.62
C ASP A 97 17.46 -11.09 15.13
N VAL A 98 16.19 -10.94 14.71
CA VAL A 98 15.86 -10.80 13.28
C VAL A 98 16.57 -9.60 12.64
N ARG A 99 16.98 -9.77 11.37
CA ARG A 99 17.70 -8.73 10.62
C ARG A 99 16.80 -7.80 9.82
N GLY A 100 17.39 -6.74 9.29
CA GLY A 100 16.73 -5.75 8.43
C GLY A 100 16.04 -4.66 9.22
N VAL A 101 14.93 -4.13 8.70
CA VAL A 101 14.15 -3.06 9.35
C VAL A 101 13.51 -3.60 10.61
N LYS A 102 13.85 -3.03 11.75
CA LYS A 102 13.36 -3.46 13.07
C LYS A 102 13.25 -2.31 14.06
N ILE A 103 12.47 -2.46 15.10
CA ILE A 103 12.35 -1.50 16.21
C ILE A 103 13.26 -1.87 17.39
N SER A 104 14.14 -2.85 17.16
CA SER A 104 15.13 -3.35 18.12
C SER A 104 14.50 -3.83 19.43
N LEU A 105 13.52 -4.73 19.28
CA LEU A 105 12.91 -5.44 20.41
C LEU A 105 13.97 -6.25 21.16
N LYS A 106 13.78 -6.37 22.47
CA LYS A 106 14.67 -7.15 23.33
C LYS A 106 13.98 -8.44 23.77
N SER A 107 14.73 -9.53 23.86
CA SER A 107 14.23 -10.77 24.44
C SER A 107 13.65 -10.53 25.85
N GLY A 108 12.48 -11.11 26.11
CA GLY A 108 11.72 -10.92 27.34
C GLY A 108 10.96 -9.61 27.46
N GLU A 109 11.10 -8.68 26.51
CA GLU A 109 10.31 -7.45 26.48
C GLU A 109 8.83 -7.79 26.20
N ILE A 110 7.92 -6.99 26.76
CA ILE A 110 6.47 -7.19 26.60
C ILE A 110 5.88 -5.97 25.88
N LEU A 111 5.18 -6.23 24.78
CA LEU A 111 4.39 -5.23 24.05
C LEU A 111 3.01 -5.81 23.74
N THR A 112 2.05 -4.92 23.45
CA THR A 112 0.73 -5.35 23.01
C THR A 112 0.71 -5.76 21.53
N VAL A 113 -0.21 -6.65 21.17
CA VAL A 113 -0.49 -6.99 19.76
C VAL A 113 -0.69 -5.72 18.94
N ARG A 114 -1.41 -4.72 19.46
CA ARG A 114 -1.68 -3.44 18.81
C ARG A 114 -0.39 -2.67 18.47
N GLU A 115 0.53 -2.55 19.40
CA GLU A 115 1.79 -1.83 19.19
C GLU A 115 2.66 -2.53 18.14
N LEU A 116 2.77 -3.85 18.23
CA LEU A 116 3.52 -4.65 17.26
C LEU A 116 2.88 -4.60 15.88
N PHE A 117 1.55 -4.69 15.77
CA PHE A 117 0.82 -4.59 14.50
C PHE A 117 1.01 -3.23 13.83
N GLN A 118 0.90 -2.14 14.60
CA GLN A 118 1.18 -0.80 14.08
C GLN A 118 2.63 -0.65 13.62
N SER A 119 3.59 -1.30 14.31
CA SER A 119 5.00 -1.31 13.91
C SER A 119 5.23 -2.03 12.58
N ILE A 120 4.47 -3.10 12.29
CA ILE A 120 4.50 -3.80 11.01
C ILE A 120 3.91 -2.91 9.90
N THR A 121 2.73 -2.38 10.12
CA THR A 121 1.95 -1.68 9.09
C THR A 121 2.58 -0.33 8.73
N VAL A 122 3.00 0.45 9.72
CA VAL A 122 3.53 1.81 9.54
C VAL A 122 5.02 1.79 9.18
N TYR A 123 5.83 1.08 9.94
CA TYR A 123 7.29 1.12 9.84
C TYR A 123 7.89 -0.09 9.13
N SER A 124 7.13 -1.19 8.99
CA SER A 124 7.59 -2.43 8.39
C SER A 124 8.53 -3.29 9.27
N ALA A 125 8.43 -3.19 10.60
CA ALA A 125 9.30 -3.86 11.55
C ALA A 125 9.28 -5.40 11.40
N ASN A 126 10.45 -6.01 11.20
CA ASN A 126 10.61 -7.46 11.02
C ASN A 126 10.52 -8.19 12.36
N ASP A 127 11.12 -7.65 13.42
CA ASP A 127 11.07 -8.19 14.78
C ASP A 127 9.63 -8.26 15.29
N ALA A 128 8.83 -7.24 15.05
CA ALA A 128 7.41 -7.24 15.36
C ALA A 128 6.63 -8.29 14.55
N ALA A 129 6.99 -8.53 13.29
CA ALA A 129 6.34 -9.55 12.47
C ALA A 129 6.60 -10.97 12.97
N VAL A 130 7.84 -11.27 13.36
CA VAL A 130 8.22 -12.57 13.94
C VAL A 130 7.54 -12.76 15.29
N ALA A 131 7.59 -11.76 16.19
CA ALA A 131 6.96 -11.84 17.51
C ALA A 131 5.45 -12.11 17.42
N LEU A 132 4.75 -11.43 16.50
CA LEU A 132 3.33 -11.68 16.27
C LEU A 132 3.08 -13.06 15.65
N ALA A 133 3.92 -13.51 14.72
CA ALA A 133 3.79 -14.84 14.15
C ALA A 133 3.89 -15.94 15.22
N GLU A 134 4.85 -15.83 16.13
CA GLU A 134 4.99 -16.76 17.28
C GLU A 134 3.79 -16.67 18.23
N HIS A 135 3.31 -15.46 18.55
CA HIS A 135 2.16 -15.28 19.43
C HIS A 135 0.86 -15.88 18.84
N PHE A 136 0.63 -15.70 17.53
CA PHE A 136 -0.60 -16.14 16.85
C PHE A 136 -0.60 -17.62 16.45
N ALA A 137 0.56 -18.29 16.42
CA ALA A 137 0.64 -19.67 15.96
C ALA A 137 1.56 -20.57 16.80
N GLY A 138 2.21 -20.05 17.84
CA GLY A 138 3.17 -20.78 18.66
C GLY A 138 4.58 -20.88 18.09
N SER A 139 4.74 -20.71 16.76
CA SER A 139 6.03 -20.54 16.09
C SER A 139 5.86 -19.87 14.74
N GLU A 140 6.93 -19.28 14.19
CA GLU A 140 6.88 -18.66 12.85
C GLU A 140 6.59 -19.70 11.77
N GLU A 141 7.12 -20.93 11.87
CA GLU A 141 6.83 -22.02 10.91
C GLU A 141 5.33 -22.39 10.92
N ALA A 142 4.71 -22.45 12.10
CA ALA A 142 3.27 -22.69 12.20
C ALA A 142 2.46 -21.53 11.60
N PHE A 143 2.93 -20.30 11.78
CA PHE A 143 2.33 -19.12 11.18
C PHE A 143 2.47 -19.10 9.66
N VAL A 144 3.61 -19.46 9.12
CA VAL A 144 3.84 -19.62 7.66
C VAL A 144 2.90 -20.66 7.07
N ARG A 145 2.63 -21.77 7.76
CA ARG A 145 1.59 -22.72 7.32
C ARG A 145 0.21 -22.07 7.25
N LYS A 146 -0.16 -21.21 8.21
CA LYS A 146 -1.41 -20.43 8.15
C LYS A 146 -1.41 -19.46 6.96
N MET A 147 -0.29 -18.74 6.71
CA MET A 147 -0.17 -17.83 5.56
C MET A 147 -0.40 -18.56 4.23
N ASN A 148 0.26 -19.71 4.02
CA ASN A 148 0.10 -20.49 2.80
C ASN A 148 -1.30 -21.15 2.68
N ALA A 149 -1.91 -21.55 3.79
CA ALA A 149 -3.30 -22.02 3.81
C ALA A 149 -4.27 -20.89 3.44
N LYS A 150 -4.08 -19.69 3.99
CA LYS A 150 -4.86 -18.49 3.66
C LYS A 150 -4.68 -18.09 2.20
N ALA A 151 -3.46 -18.17 1.65
CA ALA A 151 -3.21 -17.90 0.24
C ALA A 151 -4.07 -18.78 -0.67
N LYS A 152 -4.15 -20.08 -0.39
CA LYS A 152 -5.02 -21.03 -1.11
C LYS A 152 -6.51 -20.70 -0.92
N GLU A 153 -6.92 -20.38 0.31
CA GLU A 153 -8.31 -20.03 0.65
C GLU A 153 -8.82 -18.83 -0.15
N ILE A 154 -7.99 -17.78 -0.28
CA ILE A 154 -8.35 -16.55 -1.01
C ILE A 154 -8.07 -16.62 -2.52
N GLY A 155 -7.67 -17.80 -3.03
CA GLY A 155 -7.49 -18.06 -4.46
C GLY A 155 -6.23 -17.42 -5.07
N LEU A 156 -5.14 -17.27 -4.29
CA LEU A 156 -3.84 -16.94 -4.89
C LEU A 156 -3.31 -18.13 -5.68
N SER A 157 -2.52 -17.85 -6.70
CA SER A 157 -1.94 -18.88 -7.55
C SER A 157 -0.89 -19.72 -6.81
N SER A 158 -0.57 -20.90 -7.34
CA SER A 158 0.51 -21.75 -6.81
C SER A 158 1.92 -21.15 -7.00
N ALA A 159 2.03 -20.07 -7.79
CA ALA A 159 3.27 -19.31 -7.94
C ALA A 159 3.61 -18.45 -6.73
N THR A 160 2.63 -18.19 -5.83
CA THR A 160 2.82 -17.46 -4.58
C THR A 160 3.11 -18.42 -3.44
N ARG A 161 4.22 -18.19 -2.72
CA ARG A 161 4.64 -19.00 -1.57
C ARG A 161 5.30 -18.12 -0.50
N PHE A 162 4.89 -18.32 0.74
CA PHE A 162 5.45 -17.66 1.91
C PHE A 162 6.38 -18.62 2.66
N VAL A 163 7.55 -18.12 3.10
CA VAL A 163 8.53 -18.91 3.87
C VAL A 163 8.84 -18.31 5.25
N ASN A 164 8.44 -17.06 5.48
CA ASN A 164 8.54 -16.38 6.78
C ASN A 164 7.47 -15.27 6.89
N ALA A 165 7.32 -14.70 8.09
CA ALA A 165 6.34 -13.67 8.37
C ALA A 165 6.76 -12.25 7.93
N SER A 166 8.06 -12.04 7.67
CA SER A 166 8.63 -10.72 7.39
C SER A 166 8.84 -10.42 5.91
N GLY A 167 9.02 -11.46 5.07
CA GLY A 167 9.37 -11.34 3.66
C GLY A 167 10.83 -10.96 3.41
N VAL A 168 11.67 -11.06 4.42
CA VAL A 168 13.11 -10.80 4.33
C VAL A 168 13.85 -12.12 4.39
N GLU A 169 14.90 -12.24 3.59
CA GLU A 169 15.78 -13.39 3.57
C GLU A 169 16.31 -13.71 4.97
N ARG A 170 16.29 -14.97 5.37
CA ARG A 170 17.01 -15.42 6.56
C ARG A 170 18.47 -15.62 6.19
N ASP A 171 19.36 -14.95 6.89
CA ASP A 171 20.77 -15.25 6.84
C ASP A 171 21.01 -16.55 7.65
N THR A 172 21.23 -17.65 6.96
CA THR A 172 21.81 -18.82 7.61
C THR A 172 23.28 -18.51 7.84
N ALA A 173 23.72 -18.51 9.09
CA ALA A 173 25.06 -18.14 9.55
C ALA A 173 26.22 -18.98 8.93
N ASN A 174 25.96 -19.75 7.90
CA ASN A 174 26.89 -20.62 7.20
C ASN A 174 26.82 -20.38 5.71
N ASP A 175 27.29 -19.25 5.15
CA ASP A 175 27.66 -19.03 3.75
C ASP A 175 26.96 -19.92 2.66
N GLN A 176 25.82 -20.50 2.94
CA GLN A 176 25.05 -21.28 1.98
C GLN A 176 24.29 -20.33 1.08
N VAL A 177 24.56 -20.41 -0.19
CA VAL A 177 23.85 -19.75 -1.28
C VAL A 177 22.35 -20.05 -1.12
N TRP A 178 21.56 -18.99 -0.98
CA TRP A 178 20.08 -19.06 -0.95
C TRP A 178 19.57 -19.83 -2.17
N THR A 179 18.86 -20.91 -1.93
CA THR A 179 18.10 -21.54 -3.00
C THR A 179 16.79 -20.78 -3.16
N THR A 180 16.24 -20.76 -4.38
CA THR A 180 14.93 -20.15 -4.67
C THR A 180 13.80 -20.71 -3.81
N ASP A 181 14.00 -21.87 -3.18
CA ASP A 181 13.05 -22.56 -2.32
C ASP A 181 12.96 -21.96 -0.90
N GLU A 182 13.91 -21.11 -0.50
CA GLU A 182 13.98 -20.48 0.82
C GLU A 182 13.51 -19.01 0.81
N GLU A 183 13.12 -18.47 -0.34
CA GLU A 183 12.65 -17.10 -0.48
C GLU A 183 11.11 -17.05 -0.65
N THR A 184 10.47 -16.08 0.02
CA THR A 184 9.06 -15.76 -0.28
C THR A 184 8.97 -15.21 -1.69
N VAL A 185 8.06 -15.75 -2.49
CA VAL A 185 7.75 -15.26 -3.84
C VAL A 185 6.26 -14.98 -3.98
N MET A 186 5.93 -13.93 -4.72
CA MET A 186 4.56 -13.55 -5.06
C MET A 186 4.50 -13.04 -6.50
N THR A 187 3.38 -13.23 -7.17
CA THR A 187 3.11 -12.51 -8.41
C THR A 187 2.50 -11.13 -8.11
N ALA A 188 2.65 -10.17 -9.01
CA ALA A 188 2.02 -8.86 -8.84
C ALA A 188 0.48 -8.97 -8.87
N GLU A 189 -0.09 -9.93 -9.62
CA GLU A 189 -1.52 -10.21 -9.63
C GLU A 189 -2.01 -10.78 -8.31
N ASP A 190 -1.29 -11.73 -7.71
CA ASP A 190 -1.63 -12.27 -6.41
C ASP A 190 -1.47 -11.24 -5.30
N THR A 191 -0.45 -10.38 -5.40
CA THR A 191 -0.27 -9.26 -4.47
C THR A 191 -1.45 -8.28 -4.55
N ALA A 192 -1.93 -7.96 -5.75
CA ALA A 192 -3.12 -7.12 -5.92
C ALA A 192 -4.40 -7.80 -5.38
N LYS A 193 -4.58 -9.11 -5.61
CA LYS A 193 -5.70 -9.89 -5.05
C LYS A 193 -5.65 -9.93 -3.53
N LEU A 194 -4.46 -10.15 -2.94
CA LEU A 194 -4.27 -10.13 -1.49
C LEU A 194 -4.61 -8.76 -0.90
N ALA A 195 -4.09 -7.68 -1.48
CA ALA A 195 -4.39 -6.32 -1.05
C ALA A 195 -5.90 -6.02 -1.16
N ALA A 196 -6.54 -6.42 -2.25
CA ALA A 196 -7.97 -6.26 -2.46
C ALA A 196 -8.79 -7.05 -1.42
N HIS A 197 -8.39 -8.28 -1.12
CA HIS A 197 -9.03 -9.10 -0.10
C HIS A 197 -8.87 -8.47 1.29
N LEU A 198 -7.66 -8.05 1.65
CA LEU A 198 -7.37 -7.40 2.93
C LEU A 198 -8.24 -6.15 3.13
N ILE A 199 -8.30 -5.25 2.16
CA ILE A 199 -9.09 -4.01 2.26
C ILE A 199 -10.59 -4.32 2.38
N ARG A 200 -11.12 -5.31 1.64
CA ARG A 200 -12.54 -5.66 1.68
C ARG A 200 -12.95 -6.35 2.97
N SER A 201 -12.12 -7.25 3.50
CA SER A 201 -12.43 -8.02 4.73
C SER A 201 -12.14 -7.25 6.00
N HIS A 202 -11.16 -6.33 5.96
CA HIS A 202 -10.68 -5.53 7.09
C HIS A 202 -10.42 -4.06 6.66
N PRO A 203 -11.44 -3.27 6.33
CA PRO A 203 -11.28 -1.89 5.84
C PRO A 203 -10.55 -0.98 6.84
N ASP A 204 -10.62 -1.29 8.14
CA ASP A 204 -9.93 -0.55 9.20
C ASP A 204 -8.39 -0.57 9.06
N ILE A 205 -7.83 -1.48 8.25
CA ILE A 205 -6.39 -1.48 7.95
C ILE A 205 -5.95 -0.12 7.36
N LEU A 206 -6.82 0.53 6.58
CA LEU A 206 -6.53 1.81 5.97
C LEU A 206 -6.35 2.91 7.01
N SER A 207 -7.06 2.85 8.14
CA SER A 207 -6.88 3.79 9.24
C SER A 207 -5.50 3.66 9.91
N THR A 208 -4.89 2.48 9.85
CA THR A 208 -3.53 2.25 10.37
C THR A 208 -2.47 2.56 9.31
N SER A 209 -2.64 2.09 8.07
CA SER A 209 -1.67 2.30 6.99
C SER A 209 -1.55 3.75 6.53
N SER A 210 -2.57 4.57 6.77
CA SER A 210 -2.54 6.02 6.47
C SER A 210 -1.92 6.89 7.56
N LYS A 211 -1.58 6.34 8.74
CA LYS A 211 -0.90 7.12 9.78
C LYS A 211 0.48 7.55 9.30
N THR A 212 0.82 8.82 9.48
CA THR A 212 2.16 9.33 9.15
C THR A 212 3.24 8.77 10.07
N GLN A 213 2.85 8.47 11.31
CA GLN A 213 3.71 7.87 12.33
C GLN A 213 2.88 7.11 13.37
N THR A 214 3.52 6.20 14.09
CA THR A 214 2.98 5.57 15.30
C THR A 214 3.98 5.66 16.44
N LYS A 215 3.50 5.56 17.68
CA LYS A 215 4.33 5.62 18.88
C LYS A 215 4.28 4.29 19.62
N ILE A 216 5.42 3.81 20.06
CA ILE A 216 5.53 2.70 21.01
C ILE A 216 5.55 3.28 22.42
N SER A 217 4.47 3.07 23.16
CA SER A 217 4.18 3.80 24.41
C SER A 217 5.25 3.62 25.48
N GLY A 218 5.73 2.40 25.70
CA GLY A 218 6.74 2.09 26.73
C GLY A 218 8.16 2.57 26.40
N ARG A 219 8.45 3.02 25.16
CA ARG A 219 9.81 3.29 24.68
C ARG A 219 10.07 4.74 24.27
N ASN A 220 9.08 5.60 24.30
CA ASN A 220 9.13 6.95 23.70
C ASN A 220 9.68 6.95 22.25
N LEU A 221 9.39 5.89 21.50
CA LEU A 221 9.85 5.66 20.13
C LEU A 221 8.75 6.03 19.14
N TYR A 222 9.07 6.90 18.18
CA TYR A 222 8.20 7.27 17.08
C TYR A 222 8.67 6.59 15.79
N LEU A 223 7.75 5.91 15.13
CA LEU A 223 7.99 5.15 13.89
C LEU A 223 7.31 5.87 12.72
N SER A 224 8.10 6.39 11.80
CA SER A 224 7.58 7.08 10.61
C SER A 224 7.12 6.09 9.54
N ASN A 225 6.05 6.46 8.83
CA ASN A 225 5.53 5.64 7.73
C ASN A 225 6.51 5.56 6.56
N THR A 226 6.58 4.38 5.96
CA THR A 226 7.43 4.11 4.79
C THR A 226 6.74 4.47 3.46
N ASN A 227 5.46 4.78 3.48
CA ASN A 227 4.67 5.21 2.33
C ASN A 227 4.75 6.72 2.12
N TRP A 228 5.62 7.17 1.23
CA TRP A 228 5.79 8.58 0.92
C TRP A 228 4.68 9.18 0.04
N MET A 229 3.73 8.35 -0.40
CA MET A 229 2.58 8.84 -1.18
C MET A 229 1.43 9.36 -0.31
N LEU A 230 1.49 9.20 1.02
CA LEU A 230 0.45 9.70 1.91
C LEU A 230 0.30 11.23 1.81
N PRO A 231 -0.91 11.77 1.53
CA PRO A 231 -1.14 13.21 1.40
C PRO A 231 -0.71 14.00 2.65
N SER A 232 -0.95 13.42 3.83
CA SER A 232 -0.63 14.03 5.12
C SER A 232 0.88 14.19 5.41
N LEU A 233 1.76 13.48 4.67
CA LEU A 233 3.20 13.68 4.75
C LEU A 233 3.66 14.87 3.90
N GLY A 234 2.91 15.24 2.85
CA GLY A 234 3.34 16.21 1.86
C GLY A 234 4.54 15.70 1.04
N GLY A 235 5.23 16.60 0.36
CA GLY A 235 6.42 16.29 -0.42
C GLY A 235 6.14 15.84 -1.85
N PRO A 236 7.20 15.54 -2.64
CA PRO A 236 7.11 15.39 -4.10
C PRO A 236 6.37 14.11 -4.54
N TYR A 237 6.29 13.10 -3.66
CA TYR A 237 5.63 11.84 -3.95
C TYR A 237 4.20 11.76 -3.45
N SER A 238 3.75 12.72 -2.65
CA SER A 238 2.37 12.79 -2.16
C SER A 238 1.37 12.66 -3.32
N TYR A 239 0.37 11.79 -3.13
CA TYR A 239 -0.69 11.56 -4.11
C TYR A 239 -2.05 11.56 -3.42
N GLU A 240 -2.92 12.45 -3.87
CA GLU A 240 -4.23 12.65 -3.26
C GLU A 240 -5.09 11.37 -3.33
N GLY A 241 -5.76 11.06 -2.21
CA GLY A 241 -6.55 9.84 -2.04
C GLY A 241 -5.74 8.62 -1.60
N THR A 242 -4.39 8.68 -1.51
CA THR A 242 -3.58 7.54 -1.03
C THR A 242 -3.75 7.37 0.48
N ASP A 243 -4.05 6.13 0.90
CA ASP A 243 -4.26 5.74 2.30
C ASP A 243 -3.60 4.40 2.70
N GLY A 244 -2.82 3.81 1.81
CA GLY A 244 -2.10 2.55 2.05
C GLY A 244 -1.21 2.15 0.88
N LEU A 245 -0.56 0.96 0.89
CA LEU A 245 -0.54 -0.04 1.93
C LEU A 245 0.88 -0.32 2.41
N LYS A 246 1.75 -0.90 1.53
CA LYS A 246 3.01 -1.50 1.97
C LYS A 246 4.15 -1.30 1.00
N ALA A 247 5.28 -0.81 1.51
CA ALA A 247 6.56 -0.75 0.79
C ALA A 247 7.43 -1.97 1.13
N GLY A 248 8.30 -2.36 0.20
CA GLY A 248 9.27 -3.43 0.37
C GLY A 248 10.59 -3.11 -0.32
N TYR A 249 11.67 -3.69 0.21
CA TYR A 249 12.99 -3.67 -0.41
C TYR A 249 13.85 -4.82 0.13
N THR A 250 14.44 -5.57 -0.76
CA THR A 250 15.65 -6.40 -0.55
C THR A 250 16.53 -6.25 -1.78
N VAL A 251 17.78 -6.72 -1.69
CA VAL A 251 18.69 -6.68 -2.85
C VAL A 251 18.10 -7.45 -4.04
N ASN A 252 17.49 -8.61 -3.80
CA ASN A 252 16.90 -9.47 -4.84
C ASN A 252 15.59 -8.91 -5.38
N ALA A 253 14.76 -8.34 -4.50
CA ALA A 253 13.45 -7.78 -4.88
C ALA A 253 13.56 -6.47 -5.66
N GLY A 254 14.58 -5.65 -5.39
CA GLY A 254 14.58 -4.24 -5.74
C GLY A 254 13.58 -3.47 -4.90
N TYR A 255 13.22 -2.27 -5.30
CA TYR A 255 12.23 -1.46 -4.57
C TYR A 255 10.81 -1.82 -5.06
N CYS A 256 9.95 -2.17 -4.10
CA CYS A 256 8.59 -2.63 -4.33
C CYS A 256 7.59 -1.76 -3.56
N PHE A 257 6.36 -1.65 -4.09
CA PHE A 257 5.27 -0.95 -3.42
C PHE A 257 3.90 -1.51 -3.83
N THR A 258 3.06 -1.74 -2.85
CA THR A 258 1.62 -1.93 -3.04
C THR A 258 0.93 -0.68 -2.51
N GLY A 259 0.37 0.12 -3.40
CA GLY A 259 -0.37 1.33 -3.07
C GLY A 259 -1.87 1.16 -3.26
N THR A 260 -2.67 1.89 -2.48
CA THR A 260 -4.10 2.08 -2.73
C THR A 260 -4.45 3.54 -2.60
N ALA A 261 -5.36 3.98 -3.46
CA ALA A 261 -5.89 5.33 -3.46
C ALA A 261 -7.38 5.32 -3.83
N GLU A 262 -8.14 6.26 -3.26
CA GLU A 262 -9.56 6.44 -3.57
C GLU A 262 -9.84 7.87 -4.00
N LYS A 263 -10.61 8.02 -5.09
CA LYS A 263 -11.13 9.29 -5.58
C LYS A 263 -12.57 9.10 -6.06
N GLN A 264 -13.48 9.96 -5.58
CA GLN A 264 -14.89 9.97 -6.01
C GLN A 264 -15.54 8.57 -5.96
N GLY A 265 -15.26 7.79 -4.89
CA GLY A 265 -15.79 6.44 -4.71
C GLY A 265 -15.15 5.36 -5.60
N SER A 266 -14.20 5.70 -6.46
CA SER A 266 -13.39 4.75 -7.22
C SER A 266 -12.10 4.46 -6.45
N ARG A 267 -11.87 3.20 -6.07
CA ARG A 267 -10.67 2.77 -5.38
C ARG A 267 -9.79 1.91 -6.27
N LEU A 268 -8.52 2.24 -6.32
CA LEU A 268 -7.51 1.51 -7.09
C LEU A 268 -6.50 0.84 -6.15
N VAL A 269 -5.99 -0.30 -6.59
CA VAL A 269 -4.80 -0.97 -6.03
C VAL A 269 -3.75 -1.03 -7.13
N ALA A 270 -2.56 -0.51 -6.84
CA ALA A 270 -1.40 -0.55 -7.72
C ALA A 270 -0.28 -1.36 -7.06
N VAL A 271 0.25 -2.35 -7.77
CA VAL A 271 1.41 -3.13 -7.35
C VAL A 271 2.55 -2.83 -8.30
N VAL A 272 3.70 -2.44 -7.75
CA VAL A 272 4.94 -2.17 -8.46
C VAL A 272 6.05 -3.00 -7.82
N MET A 273 6.72 -3.84 -8.62
CA MET A 273 7.77 -4.74 -8.14
C MET A 273 9.06 -4.53 -8.93
N GLY A 274 10.16 -4.38 -8.20
CA GLY A 274 11.50 -4.38 -8.77
C GLY A 274 11.85 -3.11 -9.56
N THR A 275 11.65 -1.94 -8.97
CA THR A 275 12.20 -0.68 -9.47
C THR A 275 13.63 -0.47 -8.97
N GLU A 276 14.39 0.39 -9.66
CA GLU A 276 15.81 0.61 -9.37
C GLU A 276 16.06 1.52 -8.16
N SER A 277 15.08 2.35 -7.77
CA SER A 277 15.25 3.27 -6.64
C SER A 277 14.02 3.34 -5.74
N LYS A 278 14.24 3.84 -4.52
CA LYS A 278 13.20 4.08 -3.53
C LYS A 278 12.16 5.08 -4.03
N GLU A 279 12.57 6.04 -4.80
CA GLU A 279 11.76 7.10 -5.41
C GLU A 279 10.94 6.54 -6.57
N ALA A 280 11.59 5.77 -7.46
CA ALA A 280 10.99 5.24 -8.67
C ALA A 280 9.70 4.42 -8.37
N ARG A 281 9.66 3.64 -7.29
CA ARG A 281 8.45 2.87 -6.95
C ARG A 281 7.21 3.76 -6.73
N PHE A 282 7.38 4.98 -6.20
CA PHE A 282 6.29 5.93 -6.00
C PHE A 282 5.95 6.68 -7.30
N GLU A 283 6.94 7.03 -8.10
CA GLU A 283 6.75 7.65 -9.41
C GLU A 283 6.00 6.73 -10.36
N GLU A 284 6.38 5.46 -10.40
CA GLU A 284 5.71 4.45 -11.23
C GLU A 284 4.28 4.17 -10.72
N THR A 285 4.07 4.16 -9.41
CA THR A 285 2.72 4.03 -8.82
C THR A 285 1.85 5.23 -9.19
N ARG A 286 2.39 6.46 -9.18
CA ARG A 286 1.66 7.67 -9.62
C ARG A 286 1.16 7.53 -11.05
N LYS A 287 2.01 7.07 -11.97
CA LYS A 287 1.63 6.84 -13.38
C LYS A 287 0.46 5.85 -13.50
N LEU A 288 0.49 4.78 -12.68
CA LEU A 288 -0.58 3.80 -12.64
C LEU A 288 -1.89 4.41 -12.13
N PHE A 289 -1.85 5.16 -11.02
CA PHE A 289 -3.04 5.82 -10.46
C PHE A 289 -3.62 6.85 -11.44
N ASP A 290 -2.79 7.71 -12.04
CA ASP A 290 -3.23 8.68 -13.04
C ASP A 290 -3.95 7.99 -14.21
N TYR A 291 -3.38 6.89 -14.73
CA TYR A 291 -4.00 6.09 -15.78
C TYR A 291 -5.31 5.43 -15.33
N GLY A 292 -5.34 4.85 -14.13
CA GLY A 292 -6.51 4.16 -13.61
C GLY A 292 -7.68 5.11 -13.37
N PHE A 293 -7.46 6.24 -12.69
CA PHE A 293 -8.51 7.22 -12.44
C PHE A 293 -8.99 7.90 -13.74
N ALA A 294 -8.12 8.06 -14.74
CA ALA A 294 -8.56 8.50 -16.05
C ALA A 294 -9.50 7.50 -16.75
N LYS A 295 -9.48 6.21 -16.37
CA LYS A 295 -10.35 5.15 -16.92
C LYS A 295 -11.59 4.87 -16.08
N THR A 296 -11.50 5.00 -14.77
CA THR A 296 -12.59 4.63 -13.86
C THR A 296 -13.51 5.79 -13.54
N LEU A 297 -13.01 7.02 -13.55
CA LEU A 297 -13.82 8.21 -13.30
C LEU A 297 -14.47 8.72 -14.58
N THR A 298 -15.73 9.15 -14.49
CA THR A 298 -16.41 9.90 -15.54
C THR A 298 -15.77 11.28 -15.70
N TRP A 299 -16.02 11.95 -16.83
CA TRP A 299 -15.54 13.33 -17.04
C TRP A 299 -16.05 14.31 -15.97
N LYS A 300 -17.27 14.09 -15.45
CA LYS A 300 -17.87 14.90 -14.37
C LYS A 300 -17.13 14.70 -13.07
N GLU A 301 -16.92 13.44 -12.66
CA GLU A 301 -16.17 13.10 -11.42
C GLU A 301 -14.73 13.62 -11.47
N ARG A 302 -14.08 13.60 -12.64
CA ARG A 302 -12.75 14.20 -12.82
C ARG A 302 -12.73 15.71 -12.67
N LEU A 303 -13.79 16.41 -13.13
CA LEU A 303 -13.93 17.83 -12.90
C LEU A 303 -14.16 18.15 -11.43
N ASP A 304 -15.01 17.39 -10.75
CA ASP A 304 -15.28 17.56 -9.33
C ASP A 304 -14.00 17.32 -8.49
N ASP A 305 -13.23 16.29 -8.82
CA ASP A 305 -11.92 16.00 -8.22
C ASP A 305 -10.94 17.19 -8.43
N TRP A 306 -10.86 17.71 -9.65
CA TRP A 306 -10.02 18.87 -9.94
C TRP A 306 -10.43 20.13 -9.17
N PHE A 307 -11.72 20.43 -9.08
CA PHE A 307 -12.22 21.59 -8.32
C PHE A 307 -11.93 21.43 -6.80
N GLN A 308 -12.10 20.24 -6.25
CA GLN A 308 -11.86 19.95 -4.84
C GLN A 308 -10.40 20.21 -4.45
N TYR A 309 -9.45 19.81 -5.30
CA TYR A 309 -8.02 19.86 -4.99
C TYR A 309 -7.27 21.07 -5.59
N SER A 310 -7.86 21.81 -6.54
CA SER A 310 -7.25 23.02 -7.11
C SER A 310 -7.35 24.28 -6.21
N GLY A 311 -8.04 24.18 -5.09
CA GLY A 311 -8.28 25.32 -4.18
C GLY A 311 -9.30 26.35 -4.69
N ILE A 312 -9.87 26.16 -5.91
CA ILE A 312 -10.83 27.08 -6.53
C ILE A 312 -12.21 26.97 -5.87
N SER A 313 -12.56 25.79 -5.33
CA SER A 313 -13.86 25.51 -4.69
C SER A 313 -14.15 26.37 -3.47
N ALA A 314 -13.15 26.86 -2.76
CA ALA A 314 -13.33 27.69 -1.55
C ALA A 314 -13.93 29.07 -1.83
N THR A 315 -13.92 29.53 -3.08
CA THR A 315 -14.34 30.90 -3.44
C THR A 315 -15.81 30.97 -3.89
N ILE A 316 -16.40 29.88 -4.34
CA ILE A 316 -17.76 29.87 -4.94
C ILE A 316 -18.87 29.65 -3.91
N THR A 317 -18.58 29.02 -2.77
CA THR A 317 -19.59 28.69 -1.74
C THR A 317 -19.81 29.79 -0.68
N ARG A 318 -19.08 30.91 -0.73
CA ARG A 318 -19.17 31.99 0.27
C ARG A 318 -20.24 33.02 0.03
N ASP A 319 -21.02 32.98 -1.05
CA ASP A 319 -22.01 34.01 -1.39
C ASP A 319 -23.45 33.50 -1.47
N LYS A 320 -23.87 32.74 -0.44
CA LYS A 320 -25.31 32.51 -0.17
C LYS A 320 -25.56 32.72 1.33
N ARG A 321 -25.64 34.02 1.73
CA ARG A 321 -26.39 34.39 2.94
C ARG A 321 -27.79 34.78 2.47
N PRO A 322 -28.86 34.20 3.08
CA PRO A 322 -30.20 34.72 2.89
C PRO A 322 -30.33 36.05 3.65
N VAL A 323 -30.99 36.99 3.01
CA VAL A 323 -31.53 38.23 3.59
C VAL A 323 -32.72 37.90 4.47
#